data_74e77a361bb4b1a4a33bf438a4fe6a6e
#
_entry.id   74e77a361bb4b1a4a33bf438a4fe6a6e
#
_cell.length_a   1.000
_cell.length_b   1.000
_cell.length_c   1.000
_cell.angle_alpha   90.00
_cell.angle_beta   90.00
_cell.angle_gamma   90.00
#
_symmetry.space_group_name_H-M   'P 1'
#
loop_
_entity.id
_entity.type
_entity.pdbx_description
1 polymer ?
#
loop_
_entity_poly.entity_id
_entity_poly.type
_entity_poly.pdbx_seq_one_letter_code
_entity_poly.pdbx_strand_id
1 'polypeptide(L)'
;MKKFLAVILALVFALSGMSVMAFAADKDKAQAPLCTLNKDGNAVNWFGGEDGEYYFFISDSDFAGKYTVTVKASGDVYLDGAKLEDNTFVLGSAEGTITSGGVDYKYHVVCTAKLPAVYITTESGSMDAVHADKSHKEAGTIRIYNEKGKTEYDGALDYIKGRGNSSWEMAKKPYNIKIAKKTNLFGMGKSKKWSLIANYSDNSHLRNAAVYYAAQQIGLDYTPKFVFCDVYTNGDYQGVYLLITRIEANSKRVDVANLDDVNEEIAIAASGNEDLDMDSLPQGGAYGRFAGLIEGTKKWVEIPEAPEGYTVDNTGGYILEMELANRYYGEKSGFVTTRSQPITMKSPEYASQAQMEYISDLYQRFEDAVFAGNGRNALGEHYTDIADLESLAKYYMISEWCSNMDSGLTSTYFYKPEGADSKLFAGPVWDYDIAFGNNEGTRYGCNYNNPEEFTVCFGRQYRNTVFGKLDVDYKPTVYNRLCRRPEFVEACRRLWYAGIGDKLAETAAEYIFNTSRTIKASAVADGIRWNIYGTCDAAKVAENYEVAAAYLEDFATARTRFLDVNLGRVQVQGKVKDQLPAGLRNFLVRVNNLFEAVIVNFKLINK
;
A
#
# COMPACT_ATOMS: atom_id res chain seq x y z
N MET A 1 27.44 -24.77 -18.67
CA MET A 1 26.42 -23.71 -18.46
C MET A 1 25.26 -24.08 -17.52
N LYS A 2 24.58 -25.23 -17.62
CA LYS A 2 23.48 -25.61 -16.72
C LYS A 2 23.87 -25.82 -15.25
N LYS A 3 25.10 -26.20 -14.93
CA LYS A 3 25.60 -26.35 -13.53
C LYS A 3 26.01 -25.02 -12.88
N PHE A 4 26.32 -24.00 -13.67
CA PHE A 4 26.67 -22.65 -13.17
C PHE A 4 25.42 -21.83 -12.81
N LEU A 5 24.31 -22.06 -13.52
CA LEU A 5 23.02 -21.41 -13.24
C LEU A 5 22.40 -21.89 -11.92
N ALA A 6 22.57 -23.18 -11.59
CA ALA A 6 22.05 -23.77 -10.34
C ALA A 6 22.78 -23.27 -9.08
N VAL A 7 24.06 -22.91 -9.20
CA VAL A 7 24.87 -22.38 -8.08
C VAL A 7 24.53 -20.90 -7.82
N ILE A 8 24.19 -20.12 -8.84
CA ILE A 8 23.78 -18.71 -8.69
C ILE A 8 22.37 -18.63 -8.09
N LEU A 9 21.43 -19.51 -8.46
CA LEU A 9 20.13 -19.58 -7.81
C LEU A 9 20.23 -19.98 -6.34
N ALA A 10 21.11 -20.90 -5.99
CA ALA A 10 21.31 -21.33 -4.60
C ALA A 10 21.98 -20.24 -3.72
N LEU A 11 22.81 -19.36 -4.30
CA LEU A 11 23.45 -18.25 -3.60
C LEU A 11 22.51 -17.03 -3.39
N VAL A 12 21.54 -16.84 -4.26
CA VAL A 12 20.51 -15.80 -4.09
C VAL A 12 19.52 -16.18 -2.97
N PHE A 13 19.23 -17.48 -2.79
CA PHE A 13 18.42 -17.98 -1.67
C PHE A 13 19.15 -18.02 -0.33
N ALA A 14 20.48 -18.02 -0.32
CA ALA A 14 21.27 -18.06 0.93
C ALA A 14 21.56 -16.67 1.52
N LEU A 15 21.28 -15.58 0.79
CA LEU A 15 21.47 -14.19 1.25
C LEU A 15 20.18 -13.50 1.70
N SER A 16 19.02 -14.11 1.47
CA SER A 16 17.77 -13.74 2.13
C SER A 16 17.61 -14.69 3.32
N GLY A 17 18.01 -14.27 4.50
CA GLY A 17 17.84 -15.02 5.76
C GLY A 17 16.37 -15.14 6.19
N MET A 18 15.46 -15.41 5.27
CA MET A 18 14.12 -15.89 5.54
C MET A 18 14.08 -17.38 5.24
N SER A 19 14.21 -18.17 6.30
CA SER A 19 13.83 -19.58 6.26
C SER A 19 12.35 -19.68 5.90
N VAL A 20 12.07 -20.06 4.66
CA VAL A 20 10.80 -20.67 4.33
C VAL A 20 10.79 -22.00 5.07
N MET A 21 10.24 -22.01 6.29
CA MET A 21 9.84 -23.27 6.92
C MET A 21 8.67 -23.83 6.12
N ALA A 22 8.99 -24.70 5.16
CA ALA A 22 8.02 -25.64 4.67
C ALA A 22 7.64 -26.53 5.86
N PHE A 23 6.44 -26.37 6.40
CA PHE A 23 5.87 -27.29 7.37
C PHE A 23 5.80 -28.67 6.71
N ALA A 24 6.78 -29.52 7.02
CA ALA A 24 6.60 -30.95 6.86
C ALA A 24 5.56 -31.33 7.91
N ALA A 25 4.31 -31.55 7.48
CA ALA A 25 3.29 -32.12 8.33
C ALA A 25 3.84 -33.45 8.88
N ASP A 26 4.03 -33.51 10.19
CA ASP A 26 4.35 -34.72 10.90
C ASP A 26 3.15 -35.67 10.73
N LYS A 27 3.29 -36.68 9.87
CA LYS A 27 2.20 -37.55 9.45
C LYS A 27 1.64 -38.44 10.58
N ASP A 28 2.25 -38.39 11.75
CA ASP A 28 1.89 -39.23 12.90
C ASP A 28 1.15 -38.48 14.03
N LYS A 29 0.92 -37.16 13.92
CA LYS A 29 0.03 -36.46 14.86
C LYS A 29 -1.41 -36.54 14.37
N ALA A 30 -2.30 -37.11 15.18
CA ALA A 30 -3.73 -37.07 14.93
C ALA A 30 -4.15 -35.64 14.63
N GLN A 31 -4.75 -35.39 13.47
CA GLN A 31 -5.20 -34.07 13.09
C GLN A 31 -6.24 -33.58 14.10
N ALA A 32 -6.02 -32.42 14.70
CA ALA A 32 -6.95 -31.83 15.66
C ALA A 32 -8.36 -31.70 15.04
N PRO A 33 -9.43 -31.93 15.81
CA PRO A 33 -10.78 -31.75 15.32
C PRO A 33 -11.00 -30.29 14.92
N LEU A 34 -11.83 -30.02 13.94
CA LEU A 34 -12.25 -28.66 13.63
C LEU A 34 -13.32 -28.23 14.66
N CYS A 35 -13.03 -27.18 15.42
CA CYS A 35 -13.98 -26.53 16.31
C CYS A 35 -14.45 -25.21 15.69
N THR A 36 -15.76 -25.06 15.54
CA THR A 36 -16.37 -23.90 14.91
C THR A 36 -17.40 -23.27 15.85
N LEU A 37 -17.20 -22.02 16.16
CA LEU A 37 -18.16 -21.17 16.85
C LEU A 37 -19.07 -20.49 15.82
N ASN A 38 -20.37 -20.49 16.04
CA ASN A 38 -21.32 -19.75 15.23
C ASN A 38 -21.60 -18.39 15.90
N LYS A 39 -21.36 -17.31 15.16
CA LYS A 39 -21.62 -15.94 15.58
C LYS A 39 -22.49 -15.25 14.52
N ASP A 40 -23.74 -14.93 14.86
CA ASP A 40 -24.68 -14.21 13.99
C ASP A 40 -24.79 -14.83 12.57
N GLY A 41 -24.77 -16.17 12.51
CA GLY A 41 -24.79 -16.93 11.25
C GLY A 41 -23.45 -16.99 10.52
N ASN A 42 -22.37 -16.47 11.11
CA ASN A 42 -21.02 -16.58 10.58
C ASN A 42 -20.22 -17.62 11.38
N ALA A 43 -19.48 -18.46 10.70
CA ALA A 43 -18.57 -19.41 11.31
C ALA A 43 -17.28 -18.70 11.76
N VAL A 44 -16.80 -19.04 12.97
CA VAL A 44 -15.48 -18.68 13.47
C VAL A 44 -14.79 -19.97 13.92
N ASN A 45 -13.80 -20.39 13.17
CA ASN A 45 -13.02 -21.58 13.47
C ASN A 45 -11.96 -21.27 14.52
N TRP A 46 -11.58 -22.26 15.31
CA TRP A 46 -10.39 -22.13 16.11
C TRP A 46 -9.13 -22.20 15.23
N PHE A 47 -8.08 -21.57 15.70
CA PHE A 47 -6.77 -21.57 15.07
C PHE A 47 -5.78 -22.31 15.95
N GLY A 48 -5.00 -23.23 15.40
CA GLY A 48 -3.89 -23.87 16.10
C GLY A 48 -2.64 -22.97 16.07
N GLY A 49 -2.21 -22.54 17.25
CA GLY A 49 -1.01 -21.71 17.41
C GLY A 49 0.28 -22.54 17.31
N GLU A 50 1.42 -21.85 17.14
CA GLU A 50 2.74 -22.50 17.12
C GLU A 50 3.17 -23.07 18.47
N ASP A 51 2.54 -22.62 19.55
CA ASP A 51 2.70 -23.16 20.91
C ASP A 51 1.96 -24.49 21.12
N GLY A 52 1.19 -24.93 20.12
CA GLY A 52 0.37 -26.16 20.17
C GLY A 52 -0.96 -25.98 20.88
N GLU A 53 -1.32 -24.77 21.27
CA GLU A 53 -2.63 -24.42 21.82
C GLU A 53 -3.57 -23.88 20.74
N TYR A 54 -4.86 -23.69 21.03
CA TYR A 54 -5.89 -23.30 20.06
C TYR A 54 -6.56 -22.01 20.46
N TYR A 55 -6.96 -21.18 19.48
CA TYR A 55 -7.44 -19.82 19.71
C TYR A 55 -8.72 -19.55 18.94
N PHE A 56 -9.78 -19.09 19.65
CA PHE A 56 -10.93 -18.46 19.03
C PHE A 56 -10.72 -16.95 19.05
N PHE A 57 -10.78 -16.29 17.89
CA PHE A 57 -10.70 -14.84 17.77
C PHE A 57 -12.10 -14.26 17.55
N ILE A 58 -12.63 -13.53 18.53
CA ILE A 58 -13.99 -12.99 18.52
C ILE A 58 -14.03 -11.55 18.99
N SER A 59 -14.96 -10.74 18.44
CA SER A 59 -15.08 -9.30 18.78
C SER A 59 -15.97 -9.02 20.01
N ASP A 60 -16.50 -10.04 20.65
CA ASP A 60 -17.41 -9.91 21.79
C ASP A 60 -16.69 -10.26 23.10
N SER A 61 -16.42 -9.25 23.94
CA SER A 61 -15.78 -9.45 25.24
C SER A 61 -16.73 -10.07 26.28
N ASP A 62 -18.06 -9.99 26.05
CA ASP A 62 -19.10 -10.60 26.88
C ASP A 62 -19.69 -11.84 26.14
N PHE A 63 -18.82 -12.79 25.82
CA PHE A 63 -19.15 -13.97 25.02
C PHE A 63 -19.76 -15.11 25.83
N ALA A 64 -19.52 -15.16 27.13
CA ALA A 64 -19.91 -16.28 27.97
C ALA A 64 -21.42 -16.54 27.93
N GLY A 65 -21.80 -17.79 27.62
CA GLY A 65 -23.20 -18.21 27.53
C GLY A 65 -23.93 -17.81 26.24
N LYS A 66 -23.25 -17.12 25.30
CA LYS A 66 -23.90 -16.57 24.09
C LYS A 66 -23.64 -17.38 22.82
N TYR A 67 -22.59 -18.16 22.79
CA TYR A 67 -22.14 -18.83 21.58
C TYR A 67 -22.02 -20.32 21.75
N THR A 68 -22.44 -21.08 20.75
CA THR A 68 -22.30 -22.53 20.71
C THR A 68 -21.11 -22.88 19.83
N VAL A 69 -20.23 -23.73 20.36
CA VAL A 69 -19.13 -24.35 19.62
C VAL A 69 -19.53 -25.74 19.20
N THR A 70 -19.31 -26.10 17.94
CA THR A 70 -19.48 -27.44 17.40
C THR A 70 -18.11 -28.03 17.10
N VAL A 71 -17.87 -29.25 17.56
CA VAL A 71 -16.63 -30.01 17.34
C VAL A 71 -16.87 -31.08 16.29
N LYS A 72 -16.16 -31.00 15.15
CA LYS A 72 -16.22 -32.06 14.12
C LYS A 72 -15.30 -33.21 14.51
N ALA A 73 -15.86 -34.25 15.12
CA ALA A 73 -15.13 -35.45 15.50
C ALA A 73 -15.95 -36.70 15.18
N SER A 74 -15.28 -37.83 14.92
CA SER A 74 -15.91 -39.11 14.62
C SER A 74 -16.23 -39.96 15.88
N GLY A 75 -15.87 -39.48 17.06
CA GLY A 75 -16.06 -40.18 18.34
C GLY A 75 -16.49 -39.21 19.44
N ASP A 76 -16.49 -39.74 20.67
CA ASP A 76 -16.85 -38.97 21.85
C ASP A 76 -15.88 -37.77 22.05
N VAL A 77 -16.47 -36.62 22.40
CA VAL A 77 -15.75 -35.41 22.73
C VAL A 77 -16.04 -35.03 24.18
N TYR A 78 -15.05 -34.52 24.87
CA TYR A 78 -15.17 -34.09 26.26
C TYR A 78 -14.70 -32.63 26.37
N LEU A 79 -15.36 -31.83 27.19
CA LEU A 79 -14.94 -30.51 27.61
C LEU A 79 -14.61 -30.55 29.10
N ASP A 80 -13.34 -30.24 29.44
CA ASP A 80 -12.83 -30.28 30.82
C ASP A 80 -13.19 -31.59 31.55
N GLY A 81 -13.10 -32.69 30.84
CA GLY A 81 -13.42 -34.05 31.33
C GLY A 81 -14.90 -34.44 31.32
N ALA A 82 -15.82 -33.52 31.02
CA ALA A 82 -17.24 -33.84 30.88
C ALA A 82 -17.59 -34.18 29.43
N LYS A 83 -18.26 -35.33 29.21
CA LYS A 83 -18.70 -35.77 27.88
C LYS A 83 -19.71 -34.78 27.30
N LEU A 84 -19.51 -34.37 26.05
CA LEU A 84 -20.43 -33.52 25.32
C LEU A 84 -21.55 -34.31 24.65
N GLU A 85 -22.78 -33.79 24.71
CA GLU A 85 -23.87 -34.25 23.88
C GLU A 85 -23.75 -33.62 22.48
N ASP A 86 -23.94 -34.41 21.43
CA ASP A 86 -23.90 -33.99 20.03
C ASP A 86 -22.60 -33.23 19.65
N ASN A 87 -21.51 -33.46 20.40
CA ASN A 87 -20.22 -32.79 20.22
C ASN A 87 -20.34 -31.24 20.20
N THR A 88 -21.25 -30.68 20.99
CA THR A 88 -21.46 -29.24 21.11
C THR A 88 -21.35 -28.76 22.55
N PHE A 89 -20.94 -27.51 22.73
CA PHE A 89 -20.95 -26.86 24.02
C PHE A 89 -21.19 -25.34 23.91
N VAL A 90 -21.73 -24.76 24.94
CA VAL A 90 -21.87 -23.31 25.05
C VAL A 90 -20.57 -22.74 25.60
N LEU A 91 -20.00 -21.78 24.90
CA LEU A 91 -18.76 -21.13 25.29
C LEU A 91 -18.97 -20.34 26.61
N GLY A 92 -18.40 -20.83 27.70
CA GLY A 92 -18.60 -20.28 29.05
C GLY A 92 -17.36 -19.69 29.67
N SER A 93 -16.16 -20.08 29.21
CA SER A 93 -14.88 -19.66 29.76
C SER A 93 -13.94 -19.17 28.67
N ALA A 94 -12.98 -18.29 29.05
CA ALA A 94 -11.93 -17.81 28.16
C ALA A 94 -10.89 -18.89 27.82
N GLU A 95 -10.87 -19.99 28.53
CA GLU A 95 -10.00 -21.16 28.31
C GLU A 95 -10.69 -22.45 28.76
N GLY A 96 -10.25 -23.55 28.17
CA GLY A 96 -10.73 -24.89 28.51
C GLY A 96 -9.97 -25.94 27.70
N THR A 97 -10.27 -27.19 27.95
CA THR A 97 -9.64 -28.34 27.28
C THR A 97 -10.68 -29.19 26.57
N ILE A 98 -10.52 -29.37 25.28
CA ILE A 98 -11.32 -30.32 24.48
C ILE A 98 -10.52 -31.60 24.35
N THR A 99 -11.08 -32.73 24.79
CA THR A 99 -10.48 -34.04 24.57
C THR A 99 -11.22 -34.75 23.43
N SER A 100 -10.50 -35.15 22.39
CA SER A 100 -11.04 -35.91 21.25
C SER A 100 -10.05 -36.97 20.80
N GLY A 101 -10.53 -38.20 20.59
CA GLY A 101 -9.64 -39.31 20.23
C GLY A 101 -8.57 -39.64 21.27
N GLY A 102 -8.78 -39.25 22.54
CA GLY A 102 -7.82 -39.45 23.64
C GLY A 102 -6.70 -38.42 23.67
N VAL A 103 -6.80 -37.34 22.87
CA VAL A 103 -5.83 -36.20 22.85
C VAL A 103 -6.50 -34.95 23.41
N ASP A 104 -5.77 -34.23 24.25
CA ASP A 104 -6.19 -32.98 24.86
C ASP A 104 -5.76 -31.78 23.99
N TYR A 105 -6.71 -30.88 23.71
CA TYR A 105 -6.55 -29.66 22.96
C TYR A 105 -6.96 -28.48 23.85
N LYS A 106 -6.00 -27.76 24.38
CA LYS A 106 -6.29 -26.58 25.18
C LYS A 106 -6.65 -25.42 24.25
N TYR A 107 -7.74 -24.69 24.59
CA TYR A 107 -8.14 -23.52 23.82
C TYR A 107 -8.20 -22.25 24.65
N HIS A 108 -8.04 -21.12 23.96
CA HIS A 108 -8.16 -19.77 24.47
C HIS A 108 -9.13 -18.95 23.62
N VAL A 109 -9.85 -18.04 24.28
CA VAL A 109 -10.67 -17.03 23.62
C VAL A 109 -9.91 -15.71 23.65
N VAL A 110 -9.55 -15.19 22.49
CA VAL A 110 -8.89 -13.89 22.33
C VAL A 110 -9.91 -12.89 21.79
N CYS A 111 -10.26 -11.92 22.63
CA CYS A 111 -11.21 -10.89 22.23
C CYS A 111 -10.50 -9.85 21.37
N THR A 112 -11.01 -9.62 20.14
CA THR A 112 -10.54 -8.55 19.26
C THR A 112 -11.17 -7.20 19.66
N ALA A 113 -10.68 -6.10 19.09
CA ALA A 113 -11.30 -4.79 19.25
C ALA A 113 -12.70 -4.77 18.59
N LYS A 114 -13.54 -3.82 19.02
CA LYS A 114 -14.85 -3.60 18.37
C LYS A 114 -14.65 -2.84 17.06
N LEU A 115 -14.03 -3.47 16.07
CA LEU A 115 -13.86 -2.96 14.73
C LEU A 115 -14.99 -3.45 13.82
N PRO A 116 -15.21 -2.80 12.67
CA PRO A 116 -15.90 -3.41 11.55
C PRO A 116 -15.41 -4.83 11.28
N ALA A 117 -16.31 -5.73 10.90
CA ALA A 117 -15.97 -7.12 10.63
C ALA A 117 -16.39 -7.52 9.21
N VAL A 118 -15.50 -8.25 8.53
CA VAL A 118 -15.69 -8.74 7.16
C VAL A 118 -15.62 -10.26 7.16
N TYR A 119 -16.73 -10.92 6.83
CA TYR A 119 -16.83 -12.36 6.71
C TYR A 119 -16.97 -12.73 5.23
N ILE A 120 -16.03 -13.51 4.71
CA ILE A 120 -16.02 -13.99 3.33
C ILE A 120 -16.14 -15.51 3.36
N THR A 121 -17.07 -16.04 2.57
CA THR A 121 -17.20 -17.48 2.32
C THR A 121 -17.06 -17.70 0.83
N THR A 122 -16.00 -18.37 0.40
CA THR A 122 -15.74 -18.71 -1.00
C THR A 122 -16.61 -19.88 -1.45
N GLU A 123 -16.90 -20.00 -2.74
CA GLU A 123 -17.69 -21.12 -3.28
C GLU A 123 -17.00 -22.47 -3.06
N SER A 124 -15.69 -22.54 -3.17
CA SER A 124 -14.92 -23.76 -2.89
C SER A 124 -14.80 -24.09 -1.41
N GLY A 125 -15.08 -23.14 -0.50
CA GLY A 125 -14.83 -23.27 0.93
C GLY A 125 -13.35 -23.25 1.32
N SER A 126 -12.44 -22.89 0.39
CA SER A 126 -11.00 -22.78 0.60
C SER A 126 -10.43 -21.50 -0.01
N MET A 127 -9.30 -21.06 0.52
CA MET A 127 -8.49 -19.98 -0.07
C MET A 127 -7.29 -20.51 -0.88
N ASP A 128 -7.13 -21.83 -1.01
CA ASP A 128 -5.94 -22.45 -1.60
C ASP A 128 -5.70 -22.01 -3.05
N ALA A 129 -6.75 -21.97 -3.87
CA ALA A 129 -6.64 -21.52 -5.26
C ALA A 129 -6.22 -20.05 -5.37
N VAL A 130 -6.79 -19.18 -4.52
CA VAL A 130 -6.42 -17.76 -4.44
C VAL A 130 -4.97 -17.60 -3.99
N HIS A 131 -4.52 -18.42 -3.02
CA HIS A 131 -3.15 -18.34 -2.50
C HIS A 131 -2.12 -18.94 -3.46
N ALA A 132 -2.51 -19.91 -4.29
CA ALA A 132 -1.63 -20.52 -5.29
C ALA A 132 -1.39 -19.61 -6.50
N ASP A 133 -2.40 -18.80 -6.88
CA ASP A 133 -2.30 -17.84 -7.99
C ASP A 133 -2.94 -16.50 -7.60
N LYS A 134 -2.11 -15.46 -7.50
CA LYS A 134 -2.54 -14.08 -7.19
C LYS A 134 -3.65 -13.56 -8.13
N SER A 135 -3.68 -14.02 -9.37
CA SER A 135 -4.64 -13.59 -10.38
C SER A 135 -5.97 -14.34 -10.31
N HIS A 136 -5.99 -15.51 -9.63
CA HIS A 136 -7.19 -16.33 -9.49
C HIS A 136 -8.31 -15.54 -8.80
N LYS A 137 -9.48 -15.55 -9.43
CA LYS A 137 -10.70 -14.91 -8.93
C LYS A 137 -11.63 -15.99 -8.38
N GLU A 138 -11.84 -15.98 -7.08
CA GLU A 138 -12.75 -16.90 -6.40
C GLU A 138 -14.04 -16.16 -6.01
N ALA A 139 -15.17 -16.64 -6.46
CA ALA A 139 -16.49 -16.10 -6.12
C ALA A 139 -16.98 -16.60 -4.74
N GLY A 140 -18.07 -15.98 -4.24
CA GLY A 140 -18.64 -16.43 -2.96
C GLY A 140 -19.70 -15.49 -2.40
N THR A 141 -19.75 -15.42 -1.08
CA THR A 141 -20.60 -14.49 -0.33
C THR A 141 -19.74 -13.65 0.61
N ILE A 142 -20.20 -12.44 0.91
CA ILE A 142 -19.53 -11.54 1.85
C ILE A 142 -20.53 -10.82 2.72
N ARG A 143 -20.26 -10.76 4.01
CA ARG A 143 -20.99 -9.97 4.99
C ARG A 143 -20.05 -8.97 5.64
N ILE A 144 -20.46 -7.71 5.70
CA ILE A 144 -19.70 -6.61 6.28
C ILE A 144 -20.57 -5.94 7.33
N TYR A 145 -20.03 -5.86 8.54
CA TYR A 145 -20.68 -5.19 9.67
C TYR A 145 -19.83 -4.02 10.13
N ASN A 146 -20.48 -2.95 10.62
CA ASN A 146 -19.77 -1.87 11.29
C ASN A 146 -19.47 -2.22 12.76
N GLU A 147 -18.78 -1.31 13.45
CA GLU A 147 -18.37 -1.46 14.88
C GLU A 147 -19.55 -1.62 15.87
N LYS A 148 -20.78 -1.34 15.42
CA LYS A 148 -22.02 -1.51 16.18
C LYS A 148 -22.77 -2.79 15.83
N GLY A 149 -22.19 -3.64 14.95
CA GLY A 149 -22.83 -4.86 14.45
C GLY A 149 -23.92 -4.61 13.41
N LYS A 150 -24.08 -3.38 12.91
CA LYS A 150 -25.04 -3.08 11.85
C LYS A 150 -24.45 -3.52 10.49
N THR A 151 -25.28 -4.15 9.68
CA THR A 151 -24.92 -4.60 8.33
C THR A 151 -24.66 -3.40 7.41
N GLU A 152 -23.46 -3.33 6.83
CA GLU A 152 -23.07 -2.44 5.74
C GLU A 152 -23.28 -3.12 4.37
N TYR A 153 -23.05 -4.44 4.31
CA TYR A 153 -23.29 -5.27 3.14
C TYR A 153 -23.55 -6.72 3.54
N ASP A 154 -24.50 -7.37 2.87
CA ASP A 154 -24.73 -8.82 2.94
C ASP A 154 -25.17 -9.26 1.54
N GLY A 155 -24.36 -10.10 0.88
CA GLY A 155 -24.67 -10.54 -0.48
C GLY A 155 -23.54 -11.24 -1.20
N ALA A 156 -23.69 -11.35 -2.51
CA ALA A 156 -22.73 -12.03 -3.36
C ALA A 156 -21.40 -11.23 -3.47
N LEU A 157 -20.33 -11.98 -3.52
CA LEU A 157 -18.97 -11.56 -3.82
C LEU A 157 -18.65 -12.03 -5.24
N ASP A 158 -18.51 -11.09 -6.20
CA ASP A 158 -18.13 -11.44 -7.57
C ASP A 158 -16.76 -12.12 -7.58
N TYR A 159 -15.83 -11.59 -6.78
CA TYR A 159 -14.55 -12.26 -6.54
C TYR A 159 -13.80 -11.73 -5.31
N ILE A 160 -12.95 -12.60 -4.74
CA ILE A 160 -11.74 -12.28 -3.99
C ILE A 160 -10.53 -12.75 -4.79
N LYS A 161 -9.48 -11.93 -4.87
CA LYS A 161 -8.20 -12.29 -5.49
C LYS A 161 -7.03 -11.65 -4.77
N GLY A 162 -5.84 -12.18 -4.98
CA GLY A 162 -4.61 -11.61 -4.45
C GLY A 162 -4.32 -10.20 -4.99
N ARG A 163 -3.56 -9.42 -4.21
CA ARG A 163 -3.03 -8.11 -4.61
C ARG A 163 -1.61 -7.89 -4.06
N GLY A 164 -0.99 -6.80 -4.49
CA GLY A 164 0.34 -6.40 -4.05
C GLY A 164 1.46 -7.10 -4.82
N ASN A 165 2.67 -6.69 -4.56
CA ASN A 165 3.89 -7.28 -5.12
C ASN A 165 4.67 -7.99 -4.00
N SER A 166 5.57 -7.29 -3.32
CA SER A 166 6.30 -7.83 -2.16
C SER A 166 5.37 -8.31 -1.03
N SER A 167 4.28 -7.58 -0.76
CA SER A 167 3.30 -7.96 0.25
C SER A 167 2.53 -9.25 -0.06
N TRP A 168 2.44 -9.64 -1.36
CA TRP A 168 1.86 -10.93 -1.74
C TRP A 168 2.71 -12.13 -1.33
N GLU A 169 4.03 -11.96 -1.29
CA GLU A 169 4.96 -13.03 -0.88
C GLU A 169 4.96 -13.26 0.64
N MET A 170 4.37 -12.35 1.42
CA MET A 170 4.30 -12.45 2.88
C MET A 170 3.27 -13.50 3.34
N ALA A 171 3.35 -13.95 4.60
CA ALA A 171 2.44 -14.96 5.16
C ALA A 171 0.98 -14.46 5.16
N LYS A 172 0.73 -13.28 5.71
CA LYS A 172 -0.57 -12.63 5.70
C LYS A 172 -0.82 -11.92 4.37
N LYS A 173 -1.76 -12.43 3.58
CA LYS A 173 -2.01 -11.98 2.22
C LYS A 173 -2.97 -10.79 2.14
N PRO A 174 -2.66 -9.76 1.33
CA PRO A 174 -3.62 -8.70 0.99
C PRO A 174 -4.50 -9.13 -0.19
N TYR A 175 -5.73 -8.60 -0.25
CA TYR A 175 -6.73 -8.99 -1.26
C TYR A 175 -7.37 -7.79 -1.96
N ASN A 176 -7.79 -8.01 -3.21
CA ASN A 176 -8.79 -7.21 -3.89
C ASN A 176 -10.11 -7.98 -3.88
N ILE A 177 -11.18 -7.28 -3.56
CA ILE A 177 -12.55 -7.82 -3.57
C ILE A 177 -13.44 -7.01 -4.52
N LYS A 178 -14.41 -7.71 -5.14
CA LYS A 178 -15.48 -7.10 -5.91
C LYS A 178 -16.82 -7.65 -5.43
N ILE A 179 -17.63 -6.80 -4.83
CA ILE A 179 -19.00 -7.11 -4.39
C ILE A 179 -19.98 -6.95 -5.56
N ALA A 180 -21.02 -7.78 -5.62
CA ALA A 180 -21.93 -7.80 -6.75
C ALA A 180 -22.72 -6.49 -6.89
N LYS A 181 -23.12 -5.87 -5.78
CA LYS A 181 -23.90 -4.63 -5.78
C LYS A 181 -23.06 -3.41 -5.42
N LYS A 182 -23.06 -2.40 -6.29
CA LYS A 182 -22.39 -1.10 -6.03
C LYS A 182 -22.91 -0.46 -4.74
N THR A 183 -22.09 -0.43 -3.69
CA THR A 183 -22.49 -0.04 -2.33
C THR A 183 -21.57 1.06 -1.80
N ASN A 184 -22.12 1.95 -0.96
CA ASN A 184 -21.38 2.99 -0.24
C ASN A 184 -20.98 2.47 1.14
N LEU A 185 -19.94 1.63 1.21
CA LEU A 185 -19.43 1.09 2.47
C LEU A 185 -18.88 2.22 3.34
N PHE A 186 -19.34 2.30 4.57
CA PHE A 186 -18.86 3.27 5.58
C PHE A 186 -18.83 4.74 5.12
N GLY A 187 -19.68 5.12 4.16
CA GLY A 187 -19.66 6.49 3.60
C GLY A 187 -18.48 6.80 2.68
N MET A 188 -17.67 5.81 2.31
CA MET A 188 -16.46 6.00 1.48
C MET A 188 -16.74 6.20 -0.02
N GLY A 189 -18.00 6.31 -0.43
CA GLY A 189 -18.43 6.43 -1.82
C GLY A 189 -18.80 5.08 -2.46
N LYS A 190 -19.77 5.11 -3.39
CA LYS A 190 -20.31 3.89 -4.02
C LYS A 190 -19.29 3.25 -4.95
N SER A 191 -18.92 1.98 -4.71
CA SER A 191 -18.13 1.14 -5.60
C SER A 191 -18.52 -0.33 -5.44
N LYS A 192 -18.12 -1.15 -6.42
CA LYS A 192 -18.06 -2.61 -6.29
C LYS A 192 -16.68 -3.09 -5.87
N LYS A 193 -15.61 -2.35 -6.20
CA LYS A 193 -14.21 -2.76 -6.05
C LYS A 193 -13.60 -2.11 -4.80
N TRP A 194 -12.96 -2.93 -3.97
CA TRP A 194 -12.33 -2.54 -2.71
C TRP A 194 -11.01 -3.32 -2.52
N SER A 195 -10.14 -2.83 -1.64
CA SER A 195 -8.92 -3.56 -1.27
C SER A 195 -8.85 -3.78 0.23
N LEU A 196 -8.37 -4.95 0.62
CA LEU A 196 -8.02 -5.33 1.98
C LEU A 196 -6.48 -5.33 2.09
N ILE A 197 -5.93 -4.33 2.76
CA ILE A 197 -4.49 -4.17 2.97
C ILE A 197 -4.11 -4.88 4.25
N ALA A 198 -3.18 -5.83 4.16
CA ALA A 198 -2.82 -6.71 5.27
C ALA A 198 -1.93 -6.04 6.33
N ASN A 199 -1.14 -5.03 5.97
CA ASN A 199 -0.15 -4.35 6.82
C ASN A 199 0.82 -5.31 7.55
N TYR A 200 1.12 -6.48 6.96
CA TYR A 200 1.93 -7.51 7.63
C TYR A 200 3.37 -7.07 7.91
N SER A 201 3.95 -6.23 7.04
CA SER A 201 5.27 -5.64 7.21
C SER A 201 5.32 -4.52 8.26
N ASP A 202 4.17 -4.05 8.74
CA ASP A 202 4.04 -2.96 9.69
C ASP A 202 3.52 -3.46 11.04
N ASN A 203 4.41 -3.69 11.99
CA ASN A 203 4.07 -4.17 13.33
C ASN A 203 3.11 -3.24 14.10
N SER A 204 3.01 -1.96 13.72
CA SER A 204 2.02 -1.04 14.28
C SER A 204 0.65 -1.12 13.59
N HIS A 205 0.57 -1.64 12.37
CA HIS A 205 -0.58 -1.61 11.44
C HIS A 205 -1.05 -0.19 11.06
N LEU A 206 -0.35 0.87 11.46
CA LEU A 206 -0.84 2.25 11.43
C LEU A 206 -0.23 3.11 10.32
N ARG A 207 0.90 2.73 9.70
CA ARG A 207 1.65 3.61 8.79
C ARG A 207 0.83 4.08 7.59
N ASN A 208 0.20 3.17 6.88
CA ASN A 208 -0.72 3.52 5.79
C ASN A 208 -1.86 4.42 6.27
N ALA A 209 -2.49 4.06 7.39
CA ALA A 209 -3.61 4.82 7.96
C ALA A 209 -3.20 6.24 8.38
N ALA A 210 -2.04 6.41 9.02
CA ALA A 210 -1.51 7.70 9.43
C ALA A 210 -1.28 8.63 8.24
N VAL A 211 -0.68 8.10 7.16
CA VAL A 211 -0.44 8.89 5.94
C VAL A 211 -1.74 9.23 5.23
N TYR A 212 -2.67 8.28 5.08
CA TYR A 212 -3.96 8.56 4.44
C TYR A 212 -4.78 9.57 5.25
N TYR A 213 -4.81 9.44 6.59
CA TYR A 213 -5.46 10.43 7.44
C TYR A 213 -4.83 11.81 7.28
N ALA A 214 -3.51 11.92 7.41
CA ALA A 214 -2.77 13.17 7.26
C ALA A 214 -3.00 13.82 5.87
N ALA A 215 -2.94 13.03 4.80
CA ALA A 215 -3.17 13.50 3.44
C ALA A 215 -4.60 14.04 3.24
N GLN A 216 -5.60 13.41 3.86
CA GLN A 216 -6.98 13.93 3.88
C GLN A 216 -7.06 15.26 4.65
N GLN A 217 -6.40 15.37 5.81
CA GLN A 217 -6.42 16.60 6.62
C GLN A 217 -5.78 17.80 5.90
N ILE A 218 -4.72 17.58 5.13
CA ILE A 218 -4.07 18.66 4.36
C ILE A 218 -4.74 18.95 3.02
N GLY A 219 -5.83 18.24 2.70
CA GLY A 219 -6.58 18.41 1.46
C GLY A 219 -5.79 17.99 0.21
N LEU A 220 -5.12 16.82 0.27
CA LEU A 220 -4.58 16.17 -0.93
C LEU A 220 -5.71 15.36 -1.58
N ASP A 221 -6.04 15.71 -2.81
CA ASP A 221 -7.21 15.19 -3.50
C ASP A 221 -7.14 13.67 -3.70
N TYR A 222 -8.33 13.06 -3.71
CA TYR A 222 -8.55 11.64 -3.99
C TYR A 222 -7.77 10.66 -3.09
N THR A 223 -7.26 11.16 -1.95
CA THR A 223 -6.61 10.30 -0.94
C THR A 223 -7.54 9.13 -0.58
N PRO A 224 -7.04 7.88 -0.56
CA PRO A 224 -7.85 6.71 -0.23
C PRO A 224 -8.58 6.86 1.11
N LYS A 225 -9.87 6.55 1.10
CA LYS A 225 -10.68 6.42 2.32
C LYS A 225 -10.55 5.00 2.84
N PHE A 226 -10.58 4.83 4.14
CA PHE A 226 -10.32 3.53 4.76
C PHE A 226 -11.05 3.37 6.10
N VAL A 227 -11.19 2.11 6.51
CA VAL A 227 -11.55 1.70 7.88
C VAL A 227 -10.71 0.49 8.26
N PHE A 228 -10.33 0.40 9.54
CA PHE A 228 -9.80 -0.84 10.09
C PHE A 228 -10.92 -1.86 10.22
N CYS A 229 -10.65 -3.11 9.93
CA CYS A 229 -11.61 -4.20 10.08
C CYS A 229 -10.92 -5.52 10.42
N ASP A 230 -11.62 -6.36 11.18
CA ASP A 230 -11.26 -7.76 11.37
C ASP A 230 -11.79 -8.59 10.20
N VAL A 231 -10.97 -9.44 9.61
CA VAL A 231 -11.30 -10.23 8.42
C VAL A 231 -11.33 -11.71 8.75
N TYR A 232 -12.37 -12.40 8.27
CA TYR A 232 -12.55 -13.84 8.35
C TYR A 232 -12.78 -14.39 6.94
N THR A 233 -12.08 -15.47 6.59
CA THR A 233 -12.28 -16.20 5.33
C THR A 233 -12.61 -17.66 5.63
N ASN A 234 -13.76 -18.15 5.17
CA ASN A 234 -14.24 -19.51 5.43
C ASN A 234 -14.24 -19.90 6.92
N GLY A 235 -14.50 -18.91 7.80
CA GLY A 235 -14.46 -19.07 9.25
C GLY A 235 -13.10 -18.80 9.90
N ASP A 236 -12.01 -18.79 9.17
CA ASP A 236 -10.68 -18.56 9.71
C ASP A 236 -10.39 -17.06 9.88
N TYR A 237 -9.99 -16.64 11.06
CA TYR A 237 -9.56 -15.27 11.34
C TYR A 237 -8.28 -14.97 10.58
N GLN A 238 -8.31 -13.91 9.78
CA GLN A 238 -7.17 -13.45 8.99
C GLN A 238 -6.41 -12.28 9.62
N GLY A 239 -6.96 -11.68 10.69
CA GLY A 239 -6.34 -10.56 11.37
C GLY A 239 -6.99 -9.22 11.06
N VAL A 240 -6.33 -8.15 11.50
CA VAL A 240 -6.74 -6.77 11.26
C VAL A 240 -6.24 -6.27 9.92
N TYR A 241 -7.14 -5.70 9.11
CA TYR A 241 -6.87 -5.14 7.79
C TYR A 241 -7.31 -3.69 7.70
N LEU A 242 -6.80 -2.97 6.68
CA LEU A 242 -7.46 -1.76 6.18
C LEU A 242 -8.34 -2.13 4.99
N LEU A 243 -9.65 -1.94 5.12
CA LEU A 243 -10.57 -1.90 3.99
C LEU A 243 -10.51 -0.51 3.37
N ILE A 244 -10.03 -0.40 2.14
CA ILE A 244 -9.76 0.89 1.50
C ILE A 244 -10.42 1.02 0.13
N THR A 245 -10.62 2.27 -0.27
CA THR A 245 -10.99 2.62 -1.64
C THR A 245 -9.80 2.40 -2.58
N ARG A 246 -10.06 1.91 -3.78
CA ARG A 246 -9.04 1.75 -4.82
C ARG A 246 -8.78 3.06 -5.57
N ILE A 247 -7.58 3.21 -6.12
CA ILE A 247 -7.27 4.23 -7.11
C ILE A 247 -7.84 3.74 -8.46
N GLU A 248 -8.87 4.42 -8.94
CA GLU A 248 -9.56 4.10 -10.20
C GLU A 248 -10.28 5.36 -10.73
N ALA A 249 -10.40 5.47 -12.04
CA ALA A 249 -11.10 6.59 -12.69
C ALA A 249 -12.61 6.46 -12.46
N ASN A 250 -13.14 7.27 -11.57
CA ASN A 250 -14.60 7.44 -11.40
C ASN A 250 -14.89 8.62 -10.44
N SER A 251 -16.05 9.21 -10.56
CA SER A 251 -16.48 10.40 -9.81
C SER A 251 -16.53 10.25 -8.29
N LYS A 252 -16.27 9.06 -7.73
CA LYS A 252 -16.21 8.80 -6.27
C LYS A 252 -14.82 8.31 -5.83
N ARG A 253 -13.87 8.29 -6.74
CA ARG A 253 -12.47 7.91 -6.53
C ARG A 253 -11.59 9.04 -7.09
N VAL A 254 -10.89 8.85 -8.18
CA VAL A 254 -10.21 9.91 -8.94
C VAL A 254 -11.19 10.39 -10.00
N ASP A 255 -11.67 11.64 -9.87
CA ASP A 255 -12.70 12.21 -10.74
C ASP A 255 -12.09 12.67 -12.07
N VAL A 256 -11.83 11.69 -12.92
CA VAL A 256 -11.33 11.84 -14.29
C VAL A 256 -12.18 10.95 -15.21
N ALA A 257 -12.21 11.25 -16.51
CA ALA A 257 -12.91 10.41 -17.49
C ALA A 257 -12.41 8.96 -17.41
N ASN A 258 -13.34 8.02 -17.50
CA ASN A 258 -13.01 6.60 -17.53
C ASN A 258 -12.74 6.16 -18.97
N LEU A 259 -11.50 6.33 -19.41
CA LEU A 259 -11.08 5.93 -20.76
C LEU A 259 -10.98 4.41 -20.92
N ASP A 260 -10.92 3.62 -19.84
CA ASP A 260 -10.99 2.15 -19.92
C ASP A 260 -12.37 1.72 -20.45
N ASP A 261 -13.47 2.26 -19.88
CA ASP A 261 -14.82 1.96 -20.35
C ASP A 261 -15.00 2.40 -21.83
N VAL A 262 -14.45 3.57 -22.22
CA VAL A 262 -14.48 4.06 -23.59
C VAL A 262 -13.75 3.14 -24.56
N ASN A 263 -12.53 2.72 -24.20
CA ASN A 263 -11.71 1.83 -25.02
C ASN A 263 -12.33 0.43 -25.15
N GLU A 264 -12.94 -0.08 -24.08
CA GLU A 264 -13.67 -1.36 -24.07
C GLU A 264 -14.91 -1.27 -24.99
N GLU A 265 -15.73 -0.20 -24.90
CA GLU A 265 -16.87 0.02 -25.77
C GLU A 265 -16.48 0.06 -27.26
N ILE A 266 -15.38 0.74 -27.60
CA ILE A 266 -14.86 0.80 -28.97
C ILE A 266 -14.42 -0.59 -29.44
N ALA A 267 -13.68 -1.32 -28.62
CA ALA A 267 -13.17 -2.65 -28.97
C ALA A 267 -14.32 -3.67 -29.15
N ILE A 268 -15.33 -3.63 -28.28
CA ILE A 268 -16.54 -4.45 -28.39
C ILE A 268 -17.30 -4.11 -29.67
N ALA A 269 -17.52 -2.82 -29.94
CA ALA A 269 -18.23 -2.39 -31.16
C ALA A 269 -17.51 -2.82 -32.44
N ALA A 270 -16.18 -2.74 -32.47
CA ALA A 270 -15.38 -3.15 -33.63
C ALA A 270 -15.33 -4.68 -33.83
N SER A 271 -15.31 -5.44 -32.74
CA SER A 271 -15.23 -6.91 -32.77
C SER A 271 -16.59 -7.57 -32.95
N GLY A 272 -17.68 -6.91 -32.55
CA GLY A 272 -19.03 -7.49 -32.44
C GLY A 272 -19.15 -8.54 -31.33
N ASN A 273 -18.21 -8.59 -30.39
CA ASN A 273 -18.16 -9.55 -29.30
C ASN A 273 -18.38 -8.83 -27.95
N GLU A 274 -19.56 -9.00 -27.36
CA GLU A 274 -19.92 -8.37 -26.07
C GLU A 274 -19.09 -8.92 -24.88
N ASP A 275 -18.52 -10.12 -25.02
CA ASP A 275 -17.67 -10.76 -24.00
C ASP A 275 -16.17 -10.64 -24.35
N LEU A 276 -15.77 -9.57 -25.05
CA LEU A 276 -14.38 -9.36 -25.44
C LEU A 276 -13.48 -9.25 -24.22
N ASP A 277 -12.46 -10.12 -24.16
CA ASP A 277 -11.38 -9.99 -23.20
C ASP A 277 -10.34 -8.98 -23.69
N MET A 278 -10.26 -7.82 -23.05
CA MET A 278 -9.29 -6.78 -23.36
C MET A 278 -7.84 -7.26 -23.27
N ASP A 279 -7.57 -8.27 -22.43
CA ASP A 279 -6.25 -8.92 -22.35
C ASP A 279 -5.86 -9.66 -23.63
N SER A 280 -6.83 -9.98 -24.50
CA SER A 280 -6.60 -10.65 -25.78
C SER A 280 -6.17 -9.70 -26.90
N LEU A 281 -6.32 -8.40 -26.71
CA LEU A 281 -5.95 -7.41 -27.73
C LEU A 281 -4.42 -7.37 -27.91
N PRO A 282 -3.93 -7.19 -29.17
CA PRO A 282 -2.51 -7.05 -29.44
C PRO A 282 -1.92 -5.84 -28.73
N GLN A 283 -0.66 -5.95 -28.40
CA GLN A 283 0.11 -4.85 -27.84
C GLN A 283 1.00 -4.24 -28.91
N GLY A 284 0.98 -2.90 -28.99
CA GLY A 284 1.83 -2.11 -29.88
C GLY A 284 3.02 -1.48 -29.14
N GLY A 285 3.91 -0.88 -29.93
CA GLY A 285 5.06 -0.14 -29.42
C GLY A 285 6.29 -0.99 -29.13
N ALA A 286 7.24 -0.40 -28.40
CA ALA A 286 8.52 -1.03 -28.08
C ALA A 286 8.52 -1.62 -26.68
N TYR A 287 8.88 -2.88 -26.57
CA TYR A 287 8.78 -3.63 -25.32
C TYR A 287 10.04 -3.66 -24.48
N GLY A 288 11.21 -3.48 -25.00
CA GLY A 288 12.45 -3.55 -24.23
C GLY A 288 12.63 -4.80 -23.34
N ARG A 289 11.84 -5.85 -23.53
CA ARG A 289 11.61 -6.97 -22.58
C ARG A 289 12.86 -7.75 -22.18
N PHE A 290 13.88 -7.75 -23.02
CA PHE A 290 15.13 -8.49 -22.78
C PHE A 290 16.39 -7.62 -22.83
N ALA A 291 16.25 -6.35 -23.23
CA ALA A 291 17.37 -5.42 -23.40
C ALA A 291 17.47 -4.36 -22.30
N GLY A 292 16.62 -4.45 -21.25
CA GLY A 292 16.47 -3.39 -20.25
C GLY A 292 15.48 -2.31 -20.69
N LEU A 293 15.35 -1.27 -19.86
CA LEU A 293 14.53 -0.11 -20.23
C LEU A 293 15.16 0.62 -21.40
N ILE A 294 14.36 0.90 -22.43
CA ILE A 294 14.77 1.74 -23.56
C ILE A 294 14.14 3.12 -23.35
N GLU A 295 14.98 4.12 -23.13
CA GLU A 295 14.56 5.52 -22.93
C GLU A 295 13.71 6.02 -24.10
N GLY A 296 12.62 6.72 -23.77
CA GLY A 296 11.69 7.28 -24.76
C GLY A 296 10.73 6.28 -25.41
N THR A 297 10.77 5.00 -25.01
CA THR A 297 9.85 4.01 -25.57
C THR A 297 8.47 4.10 -24.94
N LYS A 298 7.47 3.62 -25.69
CA LYS A 298 6.05 3.59 -25.30
C LYS A 298 5.49 2.21 -25.64
N LYS A 299 4.54 1.74 -24.86
CA LYS A 299 3.72 0.57 -25.15
C LYS A 299 2.25 0.89 -24.91
N TRP A 300 1.41 0.38 -25.78
CA TRP A 300 -0.06 0.59 -25.76
C TRP A 300 -0.77 -0.70 -26.13
N VAL A 301 -2.09 -0.67 -26.08
CA VAL A 301 -2.93 -1.74 -26.61
C VAL A 301 -3.51 -1.28 -27.95
N GLU A 302 -3.53 -2.17 -28.94
CA GLU A 302 -4.07 -1.89 -30.26
C GLU A 302 -5.62 -1.84 -30.17
N ILE A 303 -6.12 -0.72 -29.64
CA ILE A 303 -7.55 -0.44 -29.63
C ILE A 303 -7.97 -0.12 -31.07
N PRO A 304 -9.02 -0.74 -31.61
CA PRO A 304 -9.54 -0.44 -32.94
C PRO A 304 -9.88 1.04 -33.11
N GLU A 305 -9.96 1.50 -34.37
CA GLU A 305 -10.49 2.84 -34.66
C GLU A 305 -11.94 2.97 -34.16
N ALA A 306 -12.24 4.12 -33.56
CA ALA A 306 -13.58 4.39 -33.10
C ALA A 306 -14.57 4.42 -34.28
N PRO A 307 -15.81 3.93 -34.12
CA PRO A 307 -16.82 3.99 -35.15
C PRO A 307 -17.06 5.42 -35.66
N GLU A 308 -17.52 5.55 -36.90
CA GLU A 308 -17.84 6.85 -37.50
C GLU A 308 -18.79 7.66 -36.62
N GLY A 309 -18.44 8.90 -36.34
CA GLY A 309 -19.20 9.81 -35.46
C GLY A 309 -18.91 9.68 -33.98
N TYR A 310 -18.04 8.75 -33.54
CA TYR A 310 -17.57 8.63 -32.18
C TYR A 310 -16.26 9.43 -31.98
N THR A 311 -16.27 10.34 -31.04
CA THR A 311 -15.07 11.16 -30.74
C THR A 311 -14.55 10.85 -29.36
N VAL A 312 -13.27 10.51 -29.25
CA VAL A 312 -12.59 10.29 -27.97
C VAL A 312 -11.79 11.55 -27.62
N ASP A 313 -12.06 12.13 -26.45
CA ASP A 313 -11.21 13.18 -25.90
C ASP A 313 -9.97 12.53 -25.24
N ASN A 314 -8.83 12.63 -25.92
CA ASN A 314 -7.56 12.11 -25.42
C ASN A 314 -6.79 13.12 -24.57
N THR A 315 -7.37 14.30 -24.24
CA THR A 315 -6.65 15.36 -23.50
C THR A 315 -6.64 15.16 -21.99
N GLY A 316 -7.37 14.16 -21.46
CA GLY A 316 -7.43 13.82 -20.03
C GLY A 316 -8.04 12.45 -19.78
N GLY A 317 -8.33 12.15 -18.52
CA GLY A 317 -8.79 10.82 -18.11
C GLY A 317 -7.65 9.88 -17.66
N TYR A 318 -6.49 10.44 -17.33
CA TYR A 318 -5.32 9.64 -17.04
C TYR A 318 -5.01 9.55 -15.55
N ILE A 319 -4.64 8.35 -15.11
CA ILE A 319 -4.00 8.07 -13.83
C ILE A 319 -2.69 7.34 -14.13
N LEU A 320 -1.57 7.93 -13.72
CA LEU A 320 -0.22 7.45 -13.95
C LEU A 320 0.40 6.96 -12.65
N GLU A 321 1.28 5.98 -12.73
CA GLU A 321 2.13 5.56 -11.62
C GLU A 321 3.58 5.52 -12.06
N MET A 322 4.47 6.20 -11.32
CA MET A 322 5.91 5.94 -11.41
C MET A 322 6.15 4.51 -10.93
N GLU A 323 6.91 3.72 -11.66
CA GLU A 323 7.10 2.31 -11.36
C GLU A 323 8.56 1.88 -11.50
N LEU A 324 8.90 0.76 -10.86
CA LEU A 324 10.19 0.12 -11.02
C LEU A 324 10.26 -0.66 -12.35
N ALA A 325 11.46 -0.74 -12.92
CA ALA A 325 11.69 -1.41 -14.19
C ALA A 325 11.16 -2.86 -14.24
N ASN A 326 11.37 -3.62 -13.17
CA ASN A 326 10.95 -5.02 -13.08
C ASN A 326 9.42 -5.22 -13.06
N ARG A 327 8.66 -4.20 -12.63
CA ARG A 327 7.19 -4.22 -12.60
C ARG A 327 6.58 -3.67 -13.89
N TYR A 328 7.23 -2.68 -14.49
CA TYR A 328 6.80 -2.05 -15.73
C TYR A 328 6.49 -3.06 -16.84
N TYR A 329 7.28 -4.15 -16.95
CA TYR A 329 7.09 -5.15 -17.99
C TYR A 329 5.76 -5.91 -17.91
N GLY A 330 5.19 -6.05 -16.73
CA GLY A 330 3.91 -6.73 -16.50
C GLY A 330 2.67 -5.89 -16.81
N GLU A 331 2.83 -4.57 -16.95
CA GLU A 331 1.71 -3.66 -17.19
C GLU A 331 1.31 -3.64 -18.68
N LYS A 332 0.05 -3.32 -18.97
CA LYS A 332 -0.47 -3.34 -20.36
C LYS A 332 -0.02 -2.12 -21.15
N SER A 333 -0.01 -0.96 -20.53
CA SER A 333 0.31 0.31 -21.15
C SER A 333 1.28 1.12 -20.30
N GLY A 334 2.13 1.90 -20.92
CA GLY A 334 3.09 2.74 -20.23
C GLY A 334 4.19 3.28 -21.12
N PHE A 335 5.08 4.09 -20.58
CA PHE A 335 6.23 4.64 -21.28
C PHE A 335 7.44 4.76 -20.35
N VAL A 336 8.60 4.87 -20.95
CA VAL A 336 9.86 5.14 -20.24
C VAL A 336 10.34 6.53 -20.64
N THR A 337 10.51 7.43 -19.68
CA THR A 337 10.99 8.79 -19.97
C THR A 337 12.43 8.77 -20.54
N THR A 338 12.86 9.87 -21.14
CA THR A 338 14.25 10.05 -21.60
C THR A 338 15.28 10.03 -20.46
N ARG A 339 14.80 10.01 -19.20
CA ARG A 339 15.64 9.84 -17.99
C ARG A 339 15.48 8.46 -17.36
N SER A 340 14.97 7.49 -18.14
CA SER A 340 14.77 6.09 -17.74
C SER A 340 13.80 5.88 -16.56
N GLN A 341 12.87 6.81 -16.31
CA GLN A 341 11.79 6.58 -15.37
C GLN A 341 10.65 5.83 -16.06
N PRO A 342 10.30 4.61 -15.65
CA PRO A 342 9.13 3.93 -16.13
C PRO A 342 7.87 4.58 -15.53
N ILE A 343 6.88 4.81 -16.38
CA ILE A 343 5.54 5.29 -16.02
C ILE A 343 4.53 4.29 -16.55
N THR A 344 3.68 3.76 -15.66
CA THR A 344 2.61 2.84 -16.01
C THR A 344 1.27 3.55 -15.99
N MET A 345 0.36 3.07 -16.86
CA MET A 345 -1.01 3.58 -16.91
C MET A 345 -1.86 2.79 -15.93
N LYS A 346 -2.52 3.49 -15.01
CA LYS A 346 -3.52 2.88 -14.10
C LYS A 346 -4.94 3.21 -14.54
N SER A 347 -5.10 4.23 -15.37
CA SER A 347 -6.28 4.51 -16.19
C SER A 347 -5.85 5.40 -17.36
N PRO A 348 -6.21 5.02 -18.59
CA PRO A 348 -6.70 3.69 -18.94
C PRO A 348 -5.59 2.63 -18.81
N GLU A 349 -5.94 1.45 -18.28
CA GLU A 349 -5.02 0.29 -18.23
C GLU A 349 -4.69 -0.17 -19.65
N TYR A 350 -5.70 -0.15 -20.53
CA TYR A 350 -5.61 -0.49 -21.94
C TYR A 350 -5.59 0.79 -22.79
N ALA A 351 -4.53 1.60 -22.66
CA ALA A 351 -4.41 2.85 -23.42
C ALA A 351 -4.21 2.61 -24.91
N SER A 352 -4.91 3.36 -25.77
CA SER A 352 -4.66 3.39 -27.22
C SER A 352 -3.35 4.10 -27.55
N GLN A 353 -2.85 3.95 -28.79
CA GLN A 353 -1.66 4.65 -29.26
C GLN A 353 -1.79 6.18 -29.10
N ALA A 354 -2.92 6.76 -29.52
CA ALA A 354 -3.14 8.21 -29.45
C ALA A 354 -3.14 8.72 -27.99
N GLN A 355 -3.75 7.98 -27.06
CA GLN A 355 -3.71 8.28 -25.63
C GLN A 355 -2.31 8.20 -25.08
N MET A 356 -1.55 7.17 -25.46
CA MET A 356 -0.16 7.00 -25.03
C MET A 356 0.75 8.10 -25.56
N GLU A 357 0.59 8.49 -26.83
CA GLU A 357 1.36 9.58 -27.42
C GLU A 357 1.11 10.91 -26.70
N TYR A 358 -0.17 11.25 -26.44
CA TYR A 358 -0.53 12.47 -25.73
C TYR A 358 0.06 12.53 -24.32
N ILE A 359 -0.20 11.52 -23.50
CA ILE A 359 0.17 11.60 -22.08
C ILE A 359 1.68 11.45 -21.86
N SER A 360 2.36 10.65 -22.68
CA SER A 360 3.81 10.52 -22.59
C SER A 360 4.54 11.81 -23.01
N ASP A 361 4.03 12.52 -24.02
CA ASP A 361 4.57 13.83 -24.42
C ASP A 361 4.37 14.86 -23.30
N LEU A 362 3.16 14.95 -22.74
CA LEU A 362 2.85 15.87 -21.65
C LEU A 362 3.77 15.63 -20.44
N TYR A 363 3.90 14.37 -20.02
CA TYR A 363 4.74 14.02 -18.87
C TYR A 363 6.22 14.29 -19.15
N GLN A 364 6.71 14.00 -20.37
CA GLN A 364 8.09 14.28 -20.75
C GLN A 364 8.38 15.77 -20.76
N ARG A 365 7.46 16.62 -21.26
CA ARG A 365 7.58 18.07 -21.20
C ARG A 365 7.62 18.60 -19.76
N PHE A 366 6.82 18.03 -18.87
CA PHE A 366 6.88 18.32 -17.43
C PHE A 366 8.25 17.92 -16.85
N GLU A 367 8.70 16.70 -17.06
CA GLU A 367 9.98 16.22 -16.55
C GLU A 367 11.15 17.07 -17.09
N ASP A 368 11.15 17.41 -18.37
CA ASP A 368 12.17 18.25 -19.00
C ASP A 368 12.22 19.64 -18.37
N ALA A 369 11.08 20.26 -18.12
CA ALA A 369 11.00 21.54 -17.45
C ALA A 369 11.52 21.47 -16.00
N VAL A 370 11.17 20.44 -15.24
CA VAL A 370 11.66 20.23 -13.87
C VAL A 370 13.18 20.06 -13.83
N PHE A 371 13.76 19.37 -14.81
CA PHE A 371 15.21 19.12 -14.87
C PHE A 371 16.01 20.26 -15.50
N ALA A 372 15.39 21.15 -16.27
CA ALA A 372 16.06 22.30 -16.86
C ALA A 372 16.54 23.31 -15.79
N GLY A 373 17.63 24.02 -16.04
CA GLY A 373 18.25 24.94 -15.07
C GLY A 373 17.33 26.09 -14.59
N ASN A 374 16.39 26.51 -15.44
CA ASN A 374 15.46 27.63 -15.21
C ASN A 374 13.99 27.17 -15.00
N GLY A 375 13.74 25.87 -14.88
CA GLY A 375 12.38 25.36 -14.73
C GLY A 375 11.55 25.31 -16.01
N ARG A 376 12.17 25.57 -17.19
CA ARG A 376 11.50 25.62 -18.49
C ARG A 376 12.07 24.57 -19.45
N ASN A 377 11.20 23.86 -20.14
CA ASN A 377 11.57 22.93 -21.20
C ASN A 377 12.02 23.65 -22.49
N ALA A 378 12.36 22.90 -23.53
CA ALA A 378 12.81 23.46 -24.81
C ALA A 378 11.74 24.27 -25.55
N LEU A 379 10.46 24.06 -25.25
CA LEU A 379 9.33 24.82 -25.80
C LEU A 379 9.08 26.14 -25.02
N GLY A 380 9.85 26.40 -23.95
CA GLY A 380 9.69 27.57 -23.09
C GLY A 380 8.62 27.42 -22.00
N GLU A 381 7.92 26.26 -21.93
CA GLU A 381 6.91 26.00 -20.92
C GLU A 381 7.55 25.80 -19.56
N HIS A 382 7.06 26.48 -18.54
CA HIS A 382 7.50 26.28 -17.15
C HIS A 382 6.79 25.05 -16.58
N TYR A 383 7.43 24.28 -15.68
CA TYR A 383 6.83 23.08 -15.12
C TYR A 383 5.48 23.35 -14.41
N THR A 384 5.28 24.58 -13.88
CA THR A 384 4.00 24.99 -13.27
C THR A 384 2.92 25.34 -14.29
N ASP A 385 3.28 25.51 -15.56
CA ASP A 385 2.31 25.63 -16.65
C ASP A 385 1.68 24.26 -16.95
N ILE A 386 2.45 23.18 -16.76
CA ILE A 386 2.09 21.79 -17.08
C ILE A 386 1.52 21.08 -15.87
N ALA A 387 2.09 21.25 -14.67
CA ALA A 387 1.67 20.57 -13.44
C ALA A 387 1.24 21.55 -12.36
N ASP A 388 0.33 21.11 -11.50
CA ASP A 388 -0.18 21.91 -10.38
C ASP A 388 0.83 21.97 -9.25
N LEU A 389 1.28 23.19 -8.95
CA LEU A 389 2.33 23.44 -7.96
C LEU A 389 1.89 23.07 -6.54
N GLU A 390 0.62 23.27 -6.20
CA GLU A 390 0.12 23.02 -4.86
C GLU A 390 0.00 21.52 -4.58
N SER A 391 -0.50 20.73 -5.52
CA SER A 391 -0.56 19.27 -5.40
C SER A 391 0.84 18.64 -5.32
N LEU A 392 1.80 19.14 -6.14
CA LEU A 392 3.21 18.72 -6.07
C LEU A 392 3.81 18.99 -4.69
N ALA A 393 3.55 20.18 -4.13
CA ALA A 393 4.05 20.56 -2.81
C ALA A 393 3.41 19.75 -1.68
N LYS A 394 2.08 19.55 -1.70
CA LYS A 394 1.36 18.73 -0.70
C LYS A 394 1.83 17.28 -0.72
N TYR A 395 1.94 16.68 -1.91
CA TYR A 395 2.44 15.31 -2.07
C TYR A 395 3.88 15.17 -1.54
N TYR A 396 4.76 16.12 -1.89
CA TYR A 396 6.12 16.14 -1.37
C TYR A 396 6.16 16.25 0.15
N MET A 397 5.41 17.18 0.74
CA MET A 397 5.41 17.38 2.20
C MET A 397 4.93 16.15 2.97
N ILE A 398 3.89 15.46 2.50
CA ILE A 398 3.45 14.19 3.09
C ILE A 398 4.56 13.14 2.98
N SER A 399 5.13 12.98 1.80
CA SER A 399 6.16 11.99 1.53
C SER A 399 7.45 12.25 2.32
N GLU A 400 7.84 13.52 2.44
CA GLU A 400 9.00 13.92 3.25
C GLU A 400 8.72 13.77 4.74
N TRP A 401 7.50 14.13 5.21
CA TRP A 401 7.10 13.97 6.61
C TRP A 401 7.16 12.50 7.06
N CYS A 402 6.66 11.60 6.25
CA CYS A 402 6.70 10.19 6.60
C CYS A 402 8.01 9.48 6.19
N SER A 403 8.97 10.20 5.59
CA SER A 403 10.25 9.62 5.14
C SER A 403 10.03 8.39 4.24
N ASN A 404 9.11 8.48 3.27
CA ASN A 404 8.77 7.33 2.42
C ASN A 404 9.85 7.08 1.37
N MET A 405 10.46 5.90 1.43
CA MET A 405 11.56 5.50 0.55
C MET A 405 11.14 5.34 -0.92
N ASP A 406 9.89 5.04 -1.19
CA ASP A 406 9.36 4.81 -2.54
C ASP A 406 8.97 6.12 -3.26
N SER A 407 8.88 7.24 -2.52
CA SER A 407 8.42 8.51 -3.10
C SER A 407 9.31 9.02 -4.22
N GLY A 408 8.71 9.23 -5.40
CA GLY A 408 9.41 9.63 -6.61
C GLY A 408 10.14 8.49 -7.34
N LEU A 409 9.90 7.24 -6.95
CA LEU A 409 10.51 6.05 -7.54
C LEU A 409 9.47 5.04 -8.03
N THR A 410 8.56 4.65 -7.15
CA THR A 410 7.47 3.70 -7.38
C THR A 410 6.27 4.11 -6.53
N SER A 411 5.11 3.55 -6.77
CA SER A 411 3.89 3.86 -6.02
C SER A 411 3.60 5.36 -5.89
N THR A 412 4.13 6.16 -6.82
CA THR A 412 3.97 7.62 -6.88
C THR A 412 3.04 7.95 -8.03
N TYR A 413 1.87 8.50 -7.70
CA TYR A 413 0.79 8.72 -8.65
C TYR A 413 0.72 10.15 -9.14
N PHE A 414 0.22 10.28 -10.38
CA PHE A 414 -0.24 11.53 -10.96
C PHE A 414 -1.57 11.30 -11.65
N TYR A 415 -2.39 12.32 -11.76
CA TYR A 415 -3.62 12.26 -12.56
C TYR A 415 -3.78 13.50 -13.42
N LYS A 416 -4.45 13.35 -14.54
CA LYS A 416 -4.72 14.40 -15.52
C LYS A 416 -6.22 14.42 -15.83
N PRO A 417 -6.97 15.43 -15.33
CA PRO A 417 -8.36 15.64 -15.72
C PRO A 417 -8.47 15.97 -17.21
N GLU A 418 -9.71 15.94 -17.70
CA GLU A 418 -10.05 16.27 -19.07
C GLU A 418 -9.74 17.73 -19.40
N GLY A 419 -9.59 18.00 -20.68
CA GLY A 419 -9.33 19.33 -21.23
C GLY A 419 -7.83 19.60 -21.45
N ALA A 420 -7.52 20.15 -22.62
CA ALA A 420 -6.13 20.43 -23.02
C ALA A 420 -5.41 21.39 -22.04
N ASP A 421 -6.16 22.34 -21.46
CA ASP A 421 -5.65 23.34 -20.53
C ASP A 421 -5.55 22.84 -19.06
N SER A 422 -6.10 21.66 -18.73
CA SER A 422 -6.00 21.10 -17.38
C SER A 422 -4.58 20.62 -17.11
N LYS A 423 -4.15 20.75 -15.85
CA LYS A 423 -2.79 20.40 -15.44
C LYS A 423 -2.67 18.94 -15.01
N LEU A 424 -1.44 18.48 -14.95
CA LEU A 424 -1.07 17.25 -14.26
C LEU A 424 -1.04 17.52 -12.75
N PHE A 425 -1.67 16.66 -11.95
CA PHE A 425 -1.71 16.76 -10.49
C PHE A 425 -0.94 15.61 -9.85
N ALA A 426 -0.22 15.87 -8.75
CA ALA A 426 0.44 14.85 -7.96
C ALA A 426 -0.55 14.22 -6.97
N GLY A 427 -0.53 12.90 -6.88
CA GLY A 427 -1.44 12.11 -6.05
C GLY A 427 -2.30 11.17 -6.88
N PRO A 428 -3.18 10.40 -6.22
CA PRO A 428 -3.33 10.27 -4.78
C PRO A 428 -2.16 9.55 -4.09
N VAL A 429 -2.08 9.63 -2.76
CA VAL A 429 -1.09 8.86 -1.96
C VAL A 429 -1.44 7.37 -1.95
N TRP A 430 -0.41 6.50 -1.95
CA TRP A 430 -0.57 5.05 -1.96
C TRP A 430 0.69 4.35 -1.45
N ASP A 431 0.53 3.23 -0.68
CA ASP A 431 1.59 2.29 -0.32
C ASP A 431 2.69 2.88 0.59
N TYR A 432 2.35 3.14 1.85
CA TYR A 432 3.23 3.76 2.84
C TYR A 432 3.62 2.83 3.99
N ASP A 433 3.53 1.52 3.81
CA ASP A 433 3.86 0.54 4.85
C ASP A 433 5.35 0.54 5.25
N ILE A 434 6.24 0.98 4.36
CA ILE A 434 7.68 1.13 4.61
C ILE A 434 8.10 2.55 5.05
N ALA A 435 7.13 3.43 5.31
CA ALA A 435 7.37 4.79 5.80
C ALA A 435 7.75 4.82 7.30
N PHE A 436 8.06 5.99 7.83
CA PHE A 436 8.35 6.25 9.24
C PHE A 436 9.38 5.29 9.83
N GLY A 437 10.49 5.09 9.12
CA GLY A 437 11.59 4.25 9.59
C GLY A 437 11.31 2.74 9.54
N ASN A 438 10.25 2.28 8.91
CA ASN A 438 9.95 0.85 8.71
C ASN A 438 10.63 0.31 7.46
N ASN A 439 11.95 0.37 7.39
CA ASN A 439 12.74 -0.03 6.23
C ASN A 439 14.17 -0.44 6.62
N GLU A 440 14.99 -0.80 5.63
CA GLU A 440 16.36 -1.26 5.82
C GLU A 440 17.37 -0.15 6.22
N GLY A 441 16.90 1.07 6.52
CA GLY A 441 17.75 2.18 6.94
C GLY A 441 18.35 2.98 5.77
N THR A 442 19.66 2.93 5.57
CA THR A 442 20.34 3.74 4.54
C THR A 442 20.15 3.12 3.17
N ARG A 443 19.42 3.81 2.30
CA ARG A 443 19.18 3.43 0.91
C ARG A 443 19.14 4.68 0.02
N TYR A 444 19.46 4.55 -1.25
CA TYR A 444 19.46 5.67 -2.23
C TYR A 444 20.25 6.90 -1.77
N GLY A 445 21.23 6.73 -0.87
CA GLY A 445 22.05 7.82 -0.34
C GLY A 445 21.42 8.62 0.80
N CYS A 446 20.30 8.16 1.37
CA CYS A 446 19.61 8.76 2.51
C CYS A 446 19.42 7.73 3.62
N ASN A 447 19.39 8.18 4.87
CA ASN A 447 19.03 7.33 6.01
C ASN A 447 17.55 7.53 6.36
N TYR A 448 16.69 6.65 5.86
CA TYR A 448 15.25 6.71 6.07
C TYR A 448 14.81 6.37 7.51
N ASN A 449 15.72 5.88 8.34
CA ASN A 449 15.48 5.62 9.78
C ASN A 449 15.90 6.80 10.65
N ASN A 450 16.45 7.87 10.07
CA ASN A 450 16.77 9.10 10.79
C ASN A 450 15.63 10.12 10.63
N PRO A 451 14.86 10.43 11.69
CA PRO A 451 13.77 11.40 11.59
C PRO A 451 14.25 12.84 11.42
N GLU A 452 15.53 13.13 11.63
CA GLU A 452 16.13 14.46 11.56
C GLU A 452 16.96 14.67 10.28
N GLU A 453 16.61 14.01 9.18
CA GLU A 453 17.30 14.11 7.89
C GLU A 453 16.29 14.27 6.76
N PHE A 454 16.57 15.10 5.76
CA PHE A 454 15.78 15.14 4.53
C PHE A 454 16.03 13.88 3.69
N THR A 455 14.96 13.24 3.25
CA THR A 455 15.01 11.98 2.51
C THR A 455 14.51 12.12 1.08
N VAL A 456 13.26 12.48 0.86
CA VAL A 456 12.66 12.61 -0.48
C VAL A 456 13.32 13.75 -1.28
N CYS A 457 13.62 14.85 -0.61
CA CYS A 457 14.37 16.00 -1.19
C CYS A 457 15.76 15.59 -1.73
N PHE A 458 16.40 14.60 -1.12
CA PHE A 458 17.70 14.08 -1.55
C PHE A 458 17.60 12.73 -2.26
N GLY A 459 16.40 12.17 -2.38
CA GLY A 459 16.12 10.91 -3.04
C GLY A 459 16.76 10.81 -4.42
N ARG A 460 17.43 9.68 -4.68
CA ARG A 460 18.08 9.40 -5.94
C ARG A 460 17.55 8.10 -6.50
N GLN A 461 17.17 8.14 -7.75
CA GLN A 461 16.70 6.97 -8.46
C GLN A 461 17.82 5.97 -8.68
N TYR A 462 17.56 4.72 -8.32
CA TYR A 462 18.36 3.59 -8.70
C TYR A 462 17.92 3.09 -10.07
N ARG A 463 18.84 3.07 -11.04
CA ARG A 463 18.57 2.56 -12.37
C ARG A 463 19.02 1.11 -12.48
N ASN A 464 18.09 0.24 -12.73
CA ASN A 464 18.37 -1.12 -13.10
C ASN A 464 18.62 -1.16 -14.63
N THR A 465 19.89 -1.09 -15.04
CA THR A 465 20.25 -1.33 -16.42
C THR A 465 20.58 -2.79 -16.62
N VAL A 466 19.87 -3.45 -17.51
CA VAL A 466 20.13 -4.74 -18.14
C VAL A 466 20.80 -5.82 -17.27
N PHE A 467 20.07 -6.89 -16.95
CA PHE A 467 20.59 -8.15 -16.45
C PHE A 467 21.58 -8.08 -15.28
N GLY A 468 21.14 -7.58 -14.12
CA GLY A 468 21.86 -7.75 -12.86
C GLY A 468 23.17 -6.96 -12.74
N LYS A 469 23.50 -6.06 -13.66
CA LYS A 469 24.47 -5.02 -13.42
C LYS A 469 23.77 -3.88 -12.72
N LEU A 470 24.05 -3.77 -11.43
CA LEU A 470 23.73 -2.62 -10.62
C LEU A 470 24.52 -1.43 -11.18
N ASP A 471 23.87 -0.58 -11.98
CA ASP A 471 24.44 0.72 -12.28
C ASP A 471 24.23 1.59 -11.03
N VAL A 472 25.30 1.77 -10.28
CA VAL A 472 25.32 2.60 -9.06
C VAL A 472 25.25 4.10 -9.35
N ASP A 473 24.93 4.49 -10.58
CA ASP A 473 24.74 5.90 -10.93
C ASP A 473 23.36 6.35 -10.47
N TYR A 474 23.30 6.81 -9.21
CA TYR A 474 22.10 7.36 -8.60
C TYR A 474 21.70 8.66 -9.31
N LYS A 475 20.63 8.63 -10.08
CA LYS A 475 20.08 9.82 -10.74
C LYS A 475 19.03 10.49 -9.84
N PRO A 476 18.98 11.84 -9.85
CA PRO A 476 18.00 12.56 -9.04
C PRO A 476 16.57 12.28 -9.50
N THR A 477 15.64 12.16 -8.56
CA THR A 477 14.20 12.07 -8.83
C THR A 477 13.62 13.43 -9.26
N VAL A 478 12.38 13.43 -9.73
CA VAL A 478 11.61 14.67 -9.98
C VAL A 478 11.56 15.53 -8.71
N TYR A 479 11.26 14.94 -7.54
CA TYR A 479 11.21 15.70 -6.27
C TYR A 479 12.57 16.23 -5.83
N ASN A 480 13.67 15.49 -6.06
CA ASN A 480 15.01 16.01 -5.84
C ASN A 480 15.29 17.28 -6.67
N ARG A 481 14.74 17.37 -7.87
CA ARG A 481 14.89 18.57 -8.71
C ARG A 481 13.92 19.67 -8.32
N LEU A 482 12.67 19.37 -7.99
CA LEU A 482 11.70 20.33 -7.49
C LEU A 482 12.20 21.01 -6.22
N CYS A 483 12.80 20.31 -5.29
CA CYS A 483 13.39 20.87 -4.07
C CYS A 483 14.54 21.86 -4.32
N ARG A 484 15.01 22.01 -5.55
CA ARG A 484 16.00 23.02 -5.97
C ARG A 484 15.36 24.24 -6.64
N ARG A 485 14.03 24.26 -6.79
CA ARG A 485 13.26 25.34 -7.36
C ARG A 485 12.81 26.31 -6.26
N PRO A 486 13.21 27.60 -6.32
CA PRO A 486 12.81 28.57 -5.31
C PRO A 486 11.30 28.66 -5.12
N GLU A 487 10.54 28.68 -6.22
CA GLU A 487 9.08 28.77 -6.20
C GLU A 487 8.41 27.51 -5.60
N PHE A 488 8.97 26.33 -5.81
CA PHE A 488 8.48 25.09 -5.19
C PHE A 488 8.75 25.09 -3.68
N VAL A 489 9.96 25.43 -3.27
CA VAL A 489 10.34 25.54 -1.86
C VAL A 489 9.49 26.59 -1.15
N GLU A 490 9.23 27.73 -1.80
CA GLU A 490 8.36 28.78 -1.26
C GLU A 490 6.91 28.30 -1.14
N ALA A 491 6.39 27.55 -2.13
CA ALA A 491 5.06 26.95 -2.04
C ALA A 491 4.96 25.97 -0.87
N CYS A 492 5.94 25.08 -0.69
CA CYS A 492 6.00 24.17 0.46
C CYS A 492 6.01 24.94 1.78
N ARG A 493 6.85 25.97 1.90
CA ARG A 493 6.94 26.78 3.11
C ARG A 493 5.63 27.52 3.41
N ARG A 494 5.06 28.18 2.42
CA ARG A 494 3.79 28.89 2.55
C ARG A 494 2.68 27.96 3.02
N LEU A 495 2.55 26.78 2.42
CA LEU A 495 1.54 25.79 2.77
C LEU A 495 1.78 25.20 4.15
N TRP A 496 3.04 24.94 4.52
CA TRP A 496 3.40 24.43 5.84
C TRP A 496 2.90 25.37 6.95
N TYR A 497 3.25 26.65 6.86
CA TYR A 497 2.85 27.65 7.86
C TYR A 497 1.42 28.16 7.69
N ALA A 498 0.73 27.81 6.60
CA ALA A 498 -0.71 28.03 6.46
C ALA A 498 -1.56 26.95 7.15
N GLY A 499 -0.93 25.96 7.82
CA GLY A 499 -1.58 24.98 8.65
C GLY A 499 -1.30 23.51 8.33
N ILE A 500 -0.51 23.20 7.29
CA ILE A 500 -0.12 21.80 7.02
C ILE A 500 0.74 21.28 8.18
N GLY A 501 1.72 22.05 8.66
CA GLY A 501 2.55 21.65 9.80
C GLY A 501 1.74 21.30 11.05
N ASP A 502 0.74 22.12 11.38
CA ASP A 502 -0.16 21.88 12.52
C ASP A 502 -0.96 20.58 12.37
N LYS A 503 -1.49 20.31 11.17
CA LYS A 503 -2.26 19.09 10.89
C LYS A 503 -1.40 17.83 10.94
N LEU A 504 -0.14 17.91 10.51
CA LEU A 504 0.80 16.80 10.62
C LEU A 504 1.24 16.58 12.08
N ALA A 505 1.38 17.66 12.87
CA ALA A 505 1.64 17.57 14.31
C ALA A 505 0.46 16.90 15.05
N GLU A 506 -0.77 17.30 14.74
CA GLU A 506 -1.99 16.70 15.29
C GLU A 506 -2.09 15.21 14.90
N THR A 507 -1.79 14.87 13.65
CA THR A 507 -1.77 13.48 13.22
C THR A 507 -0.77 12.64 14.01
N ALA A 508 0.44 13.16 14.23
CA ALA A 508 1.48 12.48 15.00
C ALA A 508 1.07 12.29 16.47
N ALA A 509 0.60 13.36 17.12
CA ALA A 509 0.34 13.36 18.57
C ALA A 509 -1.01 12.74 18.96
N GLU A 510 -2.05 12.90 18.14
CA GLU A 510 -3.42 12.51 18.51
C GLU A 510 -3.93 11.32 17.71
N TYR A 511 -3.86 11.39 16.37
CA TYR A 511 -4.45 10.34 15.54
C TYR A 511 -3.73 9.00 15.73
N ILE A 512 -2.39 8.96 15.66
CA ILE A 512 -1.61 7.75 15.85
C ILE A 512 -1.85 7.16 17.23
N PHE A 513 -1.77 7.99 18.27
CA PHE A 513 -1.99 7.60 19.65
C PHE A 513 -3.39 7.01 19.91
N ASN A 514 -4.46 7.69 19.47
CA ASN A 514 -5.82 7.24 19.69
C ASN A 514 -6.15 5.99 18.86
N THR A 515 -5.68 5.93 17.61
CA THR A 515 -5.94 4.80 16.72
C THR A 515 -5.21 3.55 17.19
N SER A 516 -3.95 3.67 17.67
CA SER A 516 -3.20 2.54 18.23
C SER A 516 -3.94 1.84 19.36
N ARG A 517 -4.57 2.62 20.25
CA ARG A 517 -5.38 2.08 21.35
C ARG A 517 -6.69 1.47 20.88
N THR A 518 -7.33 2.08 19.89
CA THR A 518 -8.59 1.58 19.33
C THR A 518 -8.43 0.21 18.71
N ILE A 519 -7.33 -0.04 17.98
CA ILE A 519 -7.11 -1.32 17.27
C ILE A 519 -6.32 -2.33 18.10
N LYS A 520 -5.82 -1.98 19.30
CA LYS A 520 -4.85 -2.78 20.07
C LYS A 520 -5.28 -4.24 20.23
N ALA A 521 -6.52 -4.51 20.64
CA ALA A 521 -6.95 -5.89 20.87
C ALA A 521 -6.95 -6.73 19.57
N SER A 522 -7.35 -6.14 18.42
CA SER A 522 -7.25 -6.80 17.12
C SER A 522 -5.81 -6.96 16.65
N ALA A 523 -4.93 -6.00 16.94
CA ALA A 523 -3.49 -6.11 16.63
C ALA A 523 -2.82 -7.22 17.47
N VAL A 524 -3.23 -7.40 18.73
CA VAL A 524 -2.78 -8.53 19.58
C VAL A 524 -3.26 -9.87 19.00
N ALA A 525 -4.54 -9.96 18.62
CA ALA A 525 -5.08 -11.14 17.98
C ALA A 525 -4.35 -11.47 16.66
N ASP A 526 -4.03 -10.44 15.85
CA ASP A 526 -3.24 -10.55 14.63
C ASP A 526 -1.82 -11.05 14.90
N GLY A 527 -1.18 -10.51 15.94
CA GLY A 527 0.16 -10.91 16.37
C GLY A 527 0.23 -12.38 16.80
N ILE A 528 -0.79 -12.89 17.49
CA ILE A 528 -0.93 -14.31 17.85
C ILE A 528 -1.19 -15.14 16.59
N ARG A 529 -2.15 -14.74 15.77
CA ARG A 529 -2.56 -15.45 14.54
C ARG A 529 -1.40 -15.68 13.57
N TRP A 530 -0.53 -14.70 13.43
CA TRP A 530 0.57 -14.71 12.47
C TRP A 530 1.96 -14.88 13.11
N ASN A 531 1.99 -15.11 14.42
CA ASN A 531 3.24 -15.24 15.20
C ASN A 531 4.26 -14.12 14.91
N ILE A 532 3.77 -12.89 14.75
CA ILE A 532 4.58 -11.74 14.31
C ILE A 532 5.78 -11.50 15.25
N TYR A 533 5.61 -11.77 16.53
CA TYR A 533 6.61 -11.52 17.57
C TYR A 533 7.27 -12.79 18.11
N GLY A 534 7.08 -13.94 17.45
CA GLY A 534 7.66 -15.23 17.89
C GLY A 534 7.07 -15.75 19.20
N THR A 535 5.83 -15.35 19.54
CA THR A 535 5.13 -15.78 20.75
C THR A 535 3.61 -15.68 20.57
N CYS A 536 2.88 -16.62 21.19
CA CYS A 536 1.41 -16.57 21.30
C CYS A 536 0.94 -16.00 22.67
N ASP A 537 1.86 -15.63 23.57
CA ASP A 537 1.55 -14.97 24.84
C ASP A 537 0.96 -13.57 24.59
N ALA A 538 -0.34 -13.42 24.83
CA ALA A 538 -1.07 -12.21 24.53
C ALA A 538 -0.51 -10.96 25.24
N ALA A 539 0.06 -11.10 26.45
CA ALA A 539 0.64 -9.98 27.18
C ALA A 539 1.94 -9.49 26.51
N LYS A 540 2.81 -10.42 26.08
CA LYS A 540 4.04 -10.12 25.35
C LYS A 540 3.76 -9.54 23.96
N VAL A 541 2.76 -10.08 23.26
CA VAL A 541 2.31 -9.54 21.96
C VAL A 541 1.80 -8.11 22.14
N ALA A 542 1.01 -7.84 23.20
CA ALA A 542 0.51 -6.49 23.51
C ALA A 542 1.65 -5.50 23.82
N GLU A 543 2.65 -5.91 24.60
CA GLU A 543 3.83 -5.09 24.88
C GLU A 543 4.62 -4.75 23.61
N ASN A 544 4.89 -5.74 22.76
CA ASN A 544 5.60 -5.51 21.50
C ASN A 544 4.83 -4.62 20.54
N TYR A 545 3.50 -4.76 20.46
CA TYR A 545 2.65 -3.88 19.69
C TYR A 545 2.72 -2.43 20.19
N GLU A 546 2.66 -2.22 21.51
CA GLU A 546 2.77 -0.88 22.10
C GLU A 546 4.13 -0.23 21.81
N VAL A 547 5.21 -0.99 21.83
CA VAL A 547 6.54 -0.51 21.43
C VAL A 547 6.54 -0.09 19.95
N ALA A 548 5.94 -0.88 19.06
CA ALA A 548 5.86 -0.55 17.64
C ALA A 548 5.02 0.72 17.37
N ALA A 549 3.91 0.87 18.09
CA ALA A 549 3.04 2.05 17.98
C ALA A 549 3.73 3.31 18.52
N ALA A 550 4.39 3.21 19.67
CA ALA A 550 5.15 4.32 20.27
C ALA A 550 6.31 4.76 19.36
N TYR A 551 7.03 3.81 18.75
CA TYR A 551 8.08 4.14 17.78
C TYR A 551 7.55 4.97 16.60
N LEU A 552 6.38 4.61 16.06
CA LEU A 552 5.77 5.37 14.97
C LEU A 552 5.39 6.79 15.41
N GLU A 553 4.80 6.95 16.59
CA GLU A 553 4.42 8.25 17.16
C GLU A 553 5.64 9.15 17.38
N ASP A 554 6.70 8.62 17.99
CA ASP A 554 7.96 9.31 18.25
C ASP A 554 8.63 9.75 16.94
N PHE A 555 8.69 8.85 15.94
CA PHE A 555 9.25 9.15 14.63
C PHE A 555 8.48 10.27 13.93
N ALA A 556 7.15 10.17 13.84
CA ALA A 556 6.31 11.16 13.20
C ALA A 556 6.41 12.53 13.90
N THR A 557 6.48 12.55 15.24
CA THR A 557 6.68 13.75 16.06
C THR A 557 8.03 14.39 15.79
N ALA A 558 9.10 13.60 15.77
CA ALA A 558 10.46 14.09 15.47
C ALA A 558 10.55 14.66 14.04
N ARG A 559 9.93 13.98 13.06
CA ARG A 559 9.83 14.47 11.66
C ARG A 559 9.14 15.81 11.58
N THR A 560 8.02 15.98 12.26
CA THR A 560 7.26 17.23 12.26
C THR A 560 8.12 18.37 12.81
N ARG A 561 8.79 18.16 13.93
CA ARG A 561 9.71 19.16 14.52
C ARG A 561 10.88 19.49 13.60
N PHE A 562 11.46 18.48 12.97
CA PHE A 562 12.57 18.66 12.03
C PHE A 562 12.13 19.52 10.84
N LEU A 563 10.98 19.22 10.23
CA LEU A 563 10.46 19.96 9.08
C LEU A 563 10.06 21.39 9.46
N ASP A 564 9.45 21.59 10.61
CA ASP A 564 9.08 22.92 11.11
C ASP A 564 10.29 23.86 11.20
N VAL A 565 11.39 23.36 11.73
CA VAL A 565 12.64 24.12 11.83
C VAL A 565 13.33 24.31 10.47
N ASN A 566 13.33 23.28 9.60
CA ASN A 566 14.21 23.25 8.44
C ASN A 566 13.56 23.75 7.14
N LEU A 567 12.24 23.66 6.99
CA LEU A 567 11.54 24.30 5.86
C LEU A 567 11.66 25.82 5.90
N GLY A 568 11.71 26.45 7.09
CA GLY A 568 12.00 27.87 7.25
C GLY A 568 13.43 28.28 6.86
N ARG A 569 14.41 27.40 7.10
CA ARG A 569 15.85 27.69 6.83
C ARG A 569 16.22 27.60 5.35
N VAL A 570 15.56 26.77 4.56
CA VAL A 570 15.84 26.60 3.13
C VAL A 570 15.69 27.92 2.36
N GLN A 571 14.81 28.81 2.80
CA GLN A 571 14.60 30.14 2.17
C GLN A 571 15.74 31.12 2.32
N VAL A 572 16.42 31.15 3.46
CA VAL A 572 17.54 32.08 3.67
C VAL A 572 18.69 31.77 2.71
N GLN A 573 18.83 30.52 2.34
CA GLN A 573 19.86 30.10 1.39
C GLN A 573 19.52 30.42 -0.07
N GLY A 574 18.23 30.42 -0.47
CA GLY A 574 17.79 30.74 -1.84
C GLY A 574 18.03 32.19 -2.24
N LYS A 575 17.62 33.14 -1.41
CA LYS A 575 17.69 34.59 -1.73
C LYS A 575 19.11 35.15 -1.86
N VAL A 576 20.05 34.63 -1.09
CA VAL A 576 21.45 35.07 -1.14
C VAL A 576 22.20 34.38 -2.29
N LYS A 577 21.82 33.18 -2.66
CA LYS A 577 22.51 32.40 -3.70
C LYS A 577 22.24 32.88 -5.11
N ASP A 578 21.04 33.37 -5.39
CA ASP A 578 20.67 33.77 -6.76
C ASP A 578 21.36 35.05 -7.24
N GLN A 579 21.94 35.79 -6.31
CA GLN A 579 22.71 37.04 -6.62
C GLN A 579 24.22 36.79 -6.75
N LEU A 580 24.71 35.56 -6.52
CA LEU A 580 26.15 35.27 -6.52
C LEU A 580 26.60 34.47 -7.73
N PRO A 581 27.81 34.64 -8.25
CA PRO A 581 28.38 33.79 -9.31
C PRO A 581 28.38 32.31 -8.94
N ALA A 582 28.16 31.43 -9.92
CA ALA A 582 27.96 30.02 -9.71
C ALA A 582 29.07 29.30 -8.88
N GLY A 583 30.34 29.73 -9.06
CA GLY A 583 31.47 29.21 -8.30
C GLY A 583 31.44 29.58 -6.82
N LEU A 584 31.05 30.82 -6.51
CA LEU A 584 30.92 31.31 -5.14
C LEU A 584 29.68 30.70 -4.45
N ARG A 585 28.61 30.48 -5.21
CA ARG A 585 27.41 29.78 -4.80
C ARG A 585 27.71 28.36 -4.28
N ASN A 586 28.46 27.59 -5.08
CA ASN A 586 28.85 26.22 -4.74
C ASN A 586 29.82 26.16 -3.54
N PHE A 587 30.70 27.15 -3.40
CA PHE A 587 31.59 27.30 -2.25
C PHE A 587 30.82 27.57 -0.96
N LEU A 588 29.86 28.51 -0.97
CA LEU A 588 29.05 28.86 0.19
C LEU A 588 28.13 27.73 0.62
N VAL A 589 27.61 26.92 -0.34
CA VAL A 589 26.84 25.68 -0.01
C VAL A 589 27.72 24.68 0.75
N ARG A 590 28.96 24.46 0.29
CA ARG A 590 29.90 23.56 0.95
C ARG A 590 30.30 24.05 2.34
N VAL A 591 30.54 25.34 2.48
CA VAL A 591 30.90 25.96 3.77
C VAL A 591 29.72 25.91 4.73
N ASN A 592 28.50 26.21 4.27
CA ASN A 592 27.31 26.15 5.13
C ASN A 592 26.96 24.72 5.57
N ASN A 593 27.06 23.74 4.66
CA ASN A 593 26.87 22.33 5.02
C ASN A 593 27.95 21.84 6.00
N LEU A 594 29.17 22.37 5.92
CA LEU A 594 30.24 22.09 6.88
C LEU A 594 29.95 22.72 8.25
N PHE A 595 29.45 23.96 8.29
CA PHE A 595 29.07 24.64 9.53
C PHE A 595 27.86 23.98 10.22
N GLU A 596 26.84 23.58 9.47
CA GLU A 596 25.69 22.87 10.01
C GLU A 596 26.09 21.49 10.57
N ALA A 597 26.96 20.74 9.88
CA ALA A 597 27.51 19.49 10.39
C ALA A 597 28.32 19.69 11.69
N VAL A 598 29.04 20.81 11.82
CA VAL A 598 29.79 21.19 13.04
C VAL A 598 28.85 21.57 14.17
N ILE A 599 27.78 22.34 13.89
CA ILE A 599 26.79 22.75 14.92
C ILE A 599 25.98 21.55 15.42
N VAL A 600 25.58 20.62 14.55
CA VAL A 600 24.90 19.41 14.94
C VAL A 600 25.81 18.52 15.81
N ASN A 601 27.08 18.36 15.42
CA ASN A 601 28.04 17.63 16.23
C ASN A 601 28.35 18.29 17.57
N PHE A 602 28.39 19.64 17.63
CA PHE A 602 28.60 20.37 18.89
C PHE A 602 27.42 20.25 19.86
N LYS A 603 26.18 20.20 19.34
CA LYS A 603 24.97 19.96 20.15
C LYS A 603 24.85 18.52 20.65
N LEU A 604 25.41 17.54 19.91
CA LEU A 604 25.47 16.13 20.35
C LEU A 604 26.54 15.87 21.40
N ILE A 605 27.63 16.67 21.42
CA ILE A 605 28.73 16.54 22.40
C ILE A 605 28.38 17.21 23.75
N ASN A 606 27.45 18.17 23.74
CA ASN A 606 27.06 18.91 24.94
C ASN A 606 25.69 18.48 25.52
N LYS A 607 25.16 17.33 25.11
CA LYS A 607 24.10 16.57 25.77
C LYS A 607 24.68 15.26 26.32
#